data_9041a84cc2aff273dcb664c5b5a90eb2
#
_entry.id   9041a84cc2aff273dcb664c5b5a90eb2
#
_cell.length_a   1.000
_cell.length_b   1.000
_cell.length_c   1.000
_cell.angle_alpha   90.00
_cell.angle_beta   90.00
_cell.angle_gamma   90.00
#
_symmetry.space_group_name_H-M   'P 1'
#
loop_
_entity.id
_entity.type
_entity.pdbx_description
1 polymer ?
#
loop_
_entity_poly.entity_id
_entity_poly.type
_entity_poly.pdbx_seq_one_letter_code
_entity_poly.pdbx_strand_id
1 'polypeptide(L)'
;MQPREYEVMAALEQGHWWYRALRRRLLERLEREAHRRGRPLQVFDAGCGTGGLLQVLGRRPEIARAEGCDLHPLALDHARARGLAVRRCSVNALDGVPAGWDVVLSVDVLYHRQVIPERALAGMAGLLAPGGLLLLTVAAMPGLARRHDQRVMGARRFLPDGLRLLAASAGLRTVEITYWKSWLTPPLWL
;
A
#
# COMPACT_ATOMS: atom_id res chain seq x y z
N MET A 1 7.40 -11.93 -0.68
CA MET A 1 7.63 -12.15 0.77
C MET A 1 7.69 -13.65 1.01
N GLN A 2 8.43 -14.16 2.02
CA GLN A 2 8.46 -15.59 2.34
C GLN A 2 7.12 -16.02 2.98
N PRO A 3 6.65 -17.28 2.81
CA PRO A 3 5.36 -17.74 3.35
C PRO A 3 5.17 -17.48 4.85
N ARG A 4 6.19 -17.77 5.65
CA ARG A 4 6.18 -17.55 7.10
C ARG A 4 5.91 -16.07 7.49
N GLU A 5 6.35 -15.13 6.68
CA GLU A 5 6.14 -13.71 6.96
C GLU A 5 4.67 -13.29 6.83
N TYR A 6 3.87 -14.01 6.02
CA TYR A 6 2.42 -13.77 5.94
C TYR A 6 1.69 -14.23 7.20
N GLU A 7 2.12 -15.35 7.80
CA GLU A 7 1.56 -15.82 9.07
C GLU A 7 1.89 -14.86 10.21
N VAL A 8 3.15 -14.41 10.28
CA VAL A 8 3.59 -13.41 11.24
C VAL A 8 2.83 -12.09 11.05
N MET A 9 2.65 -11.65 9.81
CA MET A 9 1.87 -10.46 9.48
C MET A 9 0.43 -10.63 9.98
N ALA A 10 -0.25 -11.73 9.62
CA ALA A 10 -1.63 -11.98 10.01
C ALA A 10 -1.84 -11.97 11.53
N ALA A 11 -0.86 -12.48 12.29
CA ALA A 11 -0.89 -12.49 13.75
C ALA A 11 -0.63 -11.11 14.38
N LEU A 12 0.27 -10.31 13.79
CA LEU A 12 0.74 -9.07 14.40
C LEU A 12 0.03 -7.81 13.90
N GLU A 13 -0.47 -7.81 12.66
CA GLU A 13 -0.95 -6.59 12.01
C GLU A 13 -2.09 -5.87 12.73
N GLN A 14 -2.88 -6.56 13.56
CA GLN A 14 -3.95 -5.92 14.32
C GLN A 14 -3.45 -5.21 15.57
N GLY A 15 -2.50 -5.81 16.29
CA GLY A 15 -2.03 -5.35 17.59
C GLY A 15 -0.73 -4.54 17.57
N HIS A 16 0.16 -4.84 16.65
CA HIS A 16 1.49 -4.27 16.65
C HIS A 16 1.49 -2.76 16.38
N TRP A 17 2.24 -2.02 17.18
CA TRP A 17 2.25 -0.54 17.17
C TRP A 17 2.58 0.08 15.80
N TRP A 18 3.45 -0.56 15.01
CA TRP A 18 3.83 -0.09 13.66
C TRP A 18 2.63 -0.06 12.71
N TYR A 19 1.92 -1.20 12.59
CA TYR A 19 0.73 -1.29 11.75
C TYR A 19 -0.38 -0.35 12.21
N ARG A 20 -0.57 -0.22 13.53
CA ARG A 20 -1.54 0.72 14.10
C ARG A 20 -1.22 2.17 13.73
N ALA A 21 0.05 2.57 13.86
CA ALA A 21 0.49 3.93 13.54
C ALA A 21 0.38 4.22 12.03
N LEU A 22 0.73 3.25 11.17
CA LEU A 22 0.60 3.36 9.72
C LEU A 22 -0.87 3.49 9.31
N ARG A 23 -1.72 2.59 9.80
CA ARG A 23 -3.17 2.64 9.53
C ARG A 23 -3.78 3.98 9.95
N ARG A 24 -3.48 4.47 11.16
CA ARG A 24 -3.96 5.78 11.61
C ARG A 24 -3.65 6.87 10.61
N ARG A 25 -2.42 6.94 10.13
CA ARG A 25 -1.99 7.95 9.15
C ARG A 25 -2.73 7.82 7.81
N LEU A 26 -2.93 6.59 7.33
CA LEU A 26 -3.69 6.35 6.10
C LEU A 26 -5.16 6.73 6.28
N LEU A 27 -5.79 6.37 7.39
CA LEU A 27 -7.17 6.73 7.71
C LEU A 27 -7.37 8.24 7.77
N GLU A 28 -6.47 8.98 8.41
CA GLU A 28 -6.52 10.46 8.46
C GLU A 28 -6.48 11.09 7.06
N ARG A 29 -5.79 10.46 6.11
CA ARG A 29 -5.78 10.93 4.70
C ARG A 29 -7.06 10.56 3.97
N LEU A 30 -7.60 9.37 4.19
CA LEU A 30 -8.87 8.93 3.61
C LEU A 30 -10.05 9.76 4.13
N GLU A 31 -10.09 10.07 5.42
CA GLU A 31 -11.10 10.95 6.02
C GLU A 31 -11.09 12.34 5.37
N ARG A 32 -9.92 12.94 5.20
CA ARG A 32 -9.77 14.23 4.51
C ARG A 32 -10.22 14.16 3.06
N GLU A 33 -9.92 13.08 2.37
CA GLU A 33 -10.32 12.90 0.97
C GLU A 33 -11.84 12.67 0.85
N ALA A 34 -12.46 11.89 1.73
CA ALA A 34 -13.90 11.72 1.80
C ALA A 34 -14.61 13.05 2.05
N HIS A 35 -14.11 13.85 3.01
CA HIS A 35 -14.61 15.18 3.29
C HIS A 35 -14.49 16.11 2.06
N ARG A 36 -13.33 16.11 1.38
CA ARG A 36 -13.11 16.91 0.18
C ARG A 36 -14.08 16.56 -0.95
N ARG A 37 -14.46 15.28 -1.06
CA ARG A 37 -15.41 14.80 -2.08
C ARG A 37 -16.87 14.92 -1.66
N GLY A 38 -17.16 15.16 -0.39
CA GLY A 38 -18.51 15.22 0.15
C GLY A 38 -19.27 13.88 0.11
N ARG A 39 -18.55 12.75 -0.02
CA ARG A 39 -19.13 11.40 -0.06
C ARG A 39 -18.12 10.32 0.36
N PRO A 40 -18.61 9.13 0.76
CA PRO A 40 -17.76 7.98 1.02
C PRO A 40 -16.97 7.54 -0.22
N LEU A 41 -15.79 6.96 0.03
CA LEU A 41 -14.79 6.61 -0.98
C LEU A 41 -14.92 5.16 -1.45
N GLN A 42 -14.58 4.93 -2.71
CA GLN A 42 -14.21 3.63 -3.24
C GLN A 42 -12.69 3.48 -3.18
N VAL A 43 -12.21 2.48 -2.46
CA VAL A 43 -10.78 2.28 -2.17
C VAL A 43 -10.31 0.93 -2.68
N PHE A 44 -9.21 0.90 -3.39
CA PHE A 44 -8.54 -0.33 -3.83
C PHE A 44 -7.14 -0.44 -3.23
N ASP A 45 -6.82 -1.59 -2.64
CA ASP A 45 -5.51 -1.87 -2.02
C ASP A 45 -4.70 -2.82 -2.92
N ALA A 46 -3.73 -2.25 -3.64
CA ALA A 46 -2.86 -2.97 -4.55
C ALA A 46 -1.65 -3.57 -3.81
N GLY A 47 -1.74 -4.86 -3.50
CA GLY A 47 -0.82 -5.58 -2.63
C GLY A 47 -1.32 -5.63 -1.18
N CYS A 48 -2.58 -6.00 -1.00
CA CYS A 48 -3.29 -5.92 0.29
C CYS A 48 -2.78 -6.90 1.36
N GLY A 49 -1.88 -7.82 1.02
CA GLY A 49 -1.36 -8.82 1.94
C GLY A 49 -2.49 -9.64 2.57
N THR A 50 -2.42 -9.85 3.87
CA THR A 50 -3.40 -10.61 4.67
C THR A 50 -4.70 -9.83 4.95
N GLY A 51 -4.84 -8.62 4.43
CA GLY A 51 -6.08 -7.84 4.46
C GLY A 51 -6.32 -7.03 5.73
N GLY A 52 -5.32 -6.86 6.59
CA GLY A 52 -5.50 -6.14 7.86
C GLY A 52 -5.92 -4.69 7.71
N LEU A 53 -5.46 -4.00 6.66
CA LEU A 53 -5.92 -2.65 6.35
C LEU A 53 -7.35 -2.67 5.81
N LEU A 54 -7.64 -3.54 4.84
CA LEU A 54 -9.00 -3.69 4.26
C LEU A 54 -10.05 -3.99 5.32
N GLN A 55 -9.73 -4.82 6.31
CA GLN A 55 -10.64 -5.12 7.43
C GLN A 55 -11.01 -3.88 8.23
N VAL A 56 -10.08 -2.97 8.41
CA VAL A 56 -10.33 -1.70 9.12
C VAL A 56 -11.12 -0.75 8.22
N LEU A 57 -10.80 -0.67 6.94
CA LEU A 57 -11.51 0.17 5.96
C LEU A 57 -12.98 -0.20 5.86
N GLY A 58 -13.31 -1.50 5.82
CA GLY A 58 -14.69 -1.97 5.72
C GLY A 58 -15.60 -1.62 6.92
N ARG A 59 -15.03 -1.06 7.99
CA ARG A 59 -15.77 -0.61 9.20
C ARG A 59 -15.89 0.92 9.28
N ARG A 60 -15.42 1.64 8.27
CA ARG A 60 -15.36 3.10 8.29
C ARG A 60 -16.50 3.71 7.49
N PRO A 61 -17.27 4.66 8.07
CA PRO A 61 -18.35 5.33 7.36
C PRO A 61 -17.87 6.15 6.15
N GLU A 62 -16.60 6.55 6.14
CA GLU A 62 -15.97 7.27 5.03
C GLU A 62 -15.67 6.36 3.82
N ILE A 63 -15.90 5.04 3.94
CA ILE A 63 -15.57 4.06 2.91
C ILE A 63 -16.85 3.37 2.43
N ALA A 64 -17.26 3.63 1.19
CA ALA A 64 -18.38 2.98 0.55
C ALA A 64 -18.04 1.57 0.06
N ARG A 65 -16.80 1.37 -0.40
CA ARG A 65 -16.32 0.11 -0.95
C ARG A 65 -14.82 -0.02 -0.72
N ALA A 66 -14.37 -1.17 -0.25
CA ALA A 66 -12.96 -1.50 -0.12
C ALA A 66 -12.69 -2.88 -0.72
N GLU A 67 -11.81 -2.96 -1.71
CA GLU A 67 -11.35 -4.20 -2.32
C GLU A 67 -9.83 -4.19 -2.43
N GLY A 68 -9.23 -5.35 -2.69
CA GLY A 68 -7.80 -5.40 -2.90
C GLY A 68 -7.34 -6.59 -3.71
N CYS A 69 -6.05 -6.61 -3.98
CA CYS A 69 -5.41 -7.77 -4.58
C CYS A 69 -4.07 -8.07 -3.94
N ASP A 70 -3.69 -9.34 -4.03
CA ASP A 70 -2.33 -9.79 -3.75
C ASP A 70 -1.97 -10.93 -4.71
N LEU A 71 -0.68 -11.18 -4.91
CA LEU A 71 -0.21 -12.26 -5.75
C LEU A 71 -0.15 -13.59 -4.99
N HIS A 72 0.10 -13.53 -3.68
CA HIS A 72 0.41 -14.70 -2.87
C HIS A 72 -0.86 -15.40 -2.34
N PRO A 73 -1.03 -16.71 -2.57
CA PRO A 73 -2.24 -17.43 -2.16
C PRO A 73 -2.47 -17.39 -0.64
N LEU A 74 -1.45 -17.62 0.19
CA LEU A 74 -1.60 -17.55 1.65
C LEU A 74 -2.11 -16.19 2.15
N ALA A 75 -1.66 -15.08 1.54
CA ALA A 75 -2.17 -13.75 1.87
C ALA A 75 -3.67 -13.66 1.60
N LEU A 76 -4.08 -14.12 0.41
CA LEU A 76 -5.47 -14.10 0.00
C LEU A 76 -6.35 -15.04 0.85
N ASP A 77 -5.83 -16.19 1.29
CA ASP A 77 -6.56 -17.11 2.14
C ASP A 77 -6.85 -16.47 3.50
N HIS A 78 -5.87 -15.77 4.10
CA HIS A 78 -6.11 -14.97 5.30
C HIS A 78 -7.13 -13.86 5.09
N ALA A 79 -7.04 -13.13 3.98
CA ALA A 79 -7.97 -12.05 3.67
C ALA A 79 -9.40 -12.57 3.44
N ARG A 80 -9.56 -13.67 2.70
CA ARG A 80 -10.86 -14.33 2.47
C ARG A 80 -11.48 -14.87 3.74
N ALA A 81 -10.67 -15.47 4.62
CA ALA A 81 -11.13 -15.93 5.93
C ALA A 81 -11.71 -14.81 6.80
N ARG A 82 -11.35 -13.55 6.52
CA ARG A 82 -11.92 -12.34 7.13
C ARG A 82 -13.15 -11.79 6.40
N GLY A 83 -13.63 -12.47 5.34
CA GLY A 83 -14.76 -12.02 4.53
C GLY A 83 -14.45 -10.84 3.60
N LEU A 84 -13.19 -10.60 3.27
CA LEU A 84 -12.78 -9.44 2.48
C LEU A 84 -12.91 -9.71 0.97
N ALA A 85 -13.28 -8.69 0.22
CA ALA A 85 -13.35 -8.71 -1.24
C ALA A 85 -11.93 -8.57 -1.84
N VAL A 86 -11.29 -9.71 -2.10
CA VAL A 86 -9.93 -9.75 -2.64
C VAL A 86 -9.81 -10.66 -3.84
N ARG A 87 -8.91 -10.29 -4.74
CA ARG A 87 -8.61 -11.06 -5.96
C ARG A 87 -7.12 -11.35 -6.08
N ARG A 88 -6.80 -12.41 -6.83
CA ARG A 88 -5.41 -12.72 -7.14
C ARG A 88 -4.98 -11.93 -8.36
N CYS A 89 -4.05 -10.99 -8.19
CA CYS A 89 -3.38 -10.31 -9.31
C CYS A 89 -2.00 -9.80 -8.89
N SER A 90 -1.16 -9.56 -9.86
CA SER A 90 0.13 -8.92 -9.67
C SER A 90 -0.04 -7.41 -9.79
N VAL A 91 0.62 -6.64 -8.93
CA VAL A 91 0.68 -5.18 -9.07
C VAL A 91 1.39 -4.73 -10.37
N ASN A 92 2.14 -5.63 -11.00
CA ASN A 92 2.75 -5.38 -12.32
C ASN A 92 1.75 -5.57 -13.49
N ALA A 93 0.56 -6.11 -13.25
CA ALA A 93 -0.47 -6.40 -14.26
C ALA A 93 -1.85 -6.28 -13.59
N LEU A 94 -2.39 -5.08 -13.57
CA LEU A 94 -3.68 -4.73 -12.96
C LEU A 94 -4.82 -4.61 -13.98
N ASP A 95 -4.59 -5.01 -15.23
CA ASP A 95 -5.51 -4.83 -16.37
C ASP A 95 -6.89 -5.48 -16.13
N GLY A 96 -6.96 -6.54 -15.32
CA GLY A 96 -8.23 -7.20 -14.94
C GLY A 96 -8.97 -6.55 -13.76
N VAL A 97 -8.45 -5.46 -13.20
CA VAL A 97 -9.08 -4.71 -12.11
C VAL A 97 -9.91 -3.58 -12.71
N PRO A 98 -11.21 -3.46 -12.37
CA PRO A 98 -12.01 -2.34 -12.85
C PRO A 98 -11.43 -0.99 -12.43
N ALA A 99 -11.44 -0.02 -13.32
CA ALA A 99 -11.07 1.36 -13.01
C ALA A 99 -12.22 2.13 -12.32
N GLY A 100 -11.94 3.36 -11.88
CA GLY A 100 -12.93 4.25 -11.27
C GLY A 100 -12.82 4.36 -9.75
N TRP A 101 -11.68 3.97 -9.18
CA TRP A 101 -11.43 4.09 -7.75
C TRP A 101 -11.09 5.52 -7.34
N ASP A 102 -11.70 5.99 -6.25
CA ASP A 102 -11.39 7.31 -5.69
C ASP A 102 -9.99 7.34 -5.08
N VAL A 103 -9.60 6.23 -4.46
CA VAL A 103 -8.26 6.06 -3.88
C VAL A 103 -7.72 4.67 -4.22
N VAL A 104 -6.49 4.63 -4.67
CA VAL A 104 -5.68 3.42 -4.75
C VAL A 104 -4.61 3.48 -3.68
N LEU A 105 -4.52 2.43 -2.87
CA LEU A 105 -3.47 2.26 -1.87
C LEU A 105 -2.41 1.29 -2.38
N SER A 106 -1.15 1.49 -2.00
CA SER A 106 -0.12 0.46 -2.10
C SER A 106 0.86 0.63 -0.93
N VAL A 107 0.74 -0.28 0.02
CA VAL A 107 1.40 -0.17 1.33
C VAL A 107 2.53 -1.16 1.41
N ASP A 108 3.77 -0.64 1.38
CA ASP A 108 5.00 -1.44 1.50
C ASP A 108 5.15 -2.54 0.42
N VAL A 109 4.79 -2.22 -0.84
CA VAL A 109 4.80 -3.15 -1.99
C VAL A 109 5.91 -2.85 -2.99
N LEU A 110 6.09 -1.59 -3.39
CA LEU A 110 6.93 -1.20 -4.53
C LEU A 110 8.41 -1.59 -4.39
N TYR A 111 8.90 -1.80 -3.18
CA TYR A 111 10.30 -2.15 -2.94
C TYR A 111 10.60 -3.64 -3.12
N HIS A 112 9.60 -4.50 -3.29
CA HIS A 112 9.83 -5.94 -3.46
C HIS A 112 10.53 -6.26 -4.78
N ARG A 113 11.38 -7.31 -4.75
CA ARG A 113 12.22 -7.73 -5.89
C ARG A 113 11.42 -8.04 -7.16
N GLN A 114 10.22 -8.61 -7.00
CA GLN A 114 9.37 -9.01 -8.11
C GLN A 114 8.52 -7.87 -8.67
N VAL A 115 8.54 -6.69 -8.05
CA VAL A 115 7.78 -5.53 -8.49
C VAL A 115 8.62 -4.69 -9.44
N ILE A 116 8.03 -4.32 -10.58
CA ILE A 116 8.57 -3.36 -11.54
C ILE A 116 7.84 -2.04 -11.26
N PRO A 117 8.49 -1.06 -10.58
CA PRO A 117 7.80 0.13 -10.07
C PRO A 117 7.06 0.92 -11.14
N GLU A 118 7.65 1.04 -12.33
CA GLU A 118 7.10 1.77 -13.47
C GLU A 118 5.77 1.14 -13.92
N ARG A 119 5.73 -0.19 -14.06
CA ARG A 119 4.51 -0.93 -14.43
C ARG A 119 3.46 -0.86 -13.32
N ALA A 120 3.88 -1.05 -12.08
CA ALA A 120 2.99 -1.01 -10.94
C ALA A 120 2.32 0.36 -10.79
N LEU A 121 3.10 1.46 -10.89
CA LEU A 121 2.55 2.81 -10.82
C LEU A 121 1.63 3.12 -12.00
N ALA A 122 2.01 2.78 -13.22
CA ALA A 122 1.16 2.98 -14.39
C ALA A 122 -0.16 2.21 -14.26
N GLY A 123 -0.12 0.94 -13.82
CA GLY A 123 -1.32 0.16 -13.55
C GLY A 123 -2.19 0.78 -12.47
N MET A 124 -1.62 1.20 -11.33
CA MET A 124 -2.35 1.86 -10.26
C MET A 124 -2.96 3.20 -10.70
N ALA A 125 -2.23 3.98 -11.51
CA ALA A 125 -2.74 5.23 -12.07
C ALA A 125 -3.96 4.98 -12.98
N GLY A 126 -3.91 3.93 -13.80
CA GLY A 126 -5.02 3.53 -14.67
C GLY A 126 -6.27 3.07 -13.92
N LEU A 127 -6.16 2.68 -12.66
CA LEU A 127 -7.31 2.33 -11.83
C LEU A 127 -8.04 3.55 -11.25
N LEU A 128 -7.38 4.71 -11.16
CA LEU A 128 -7.95 5.89 -10.54
C LEU A 128 -9.10 6.50 -11.36
N ALA A 129 -10.13 6.93 -10.68
CA ALA A 129 -11.10 7.87 -11.25
C ALA A 129 -10.44 9.22 -11.54
N PRO A 130 -11.02 10.04 -12.42
CA PRO A 130 -10.56 11.43 -12.63
C PRO A 130 -10.46 12.17 -11.29
N GLY A 131 -9.29 12.78 -11.02
CA GLY A 131 -8.99 13.43 -9.75
C GLY A 131 -8.84 12.45 -8.56
N GLY A 132 -8.64 11.16 -8.83
CA GLY A 132 -8.36 10.14 -7.83
C GLY A 132 -6.99 10.31 -7.16
N LEU A 133 -6.80 9.66 -6.02
CA LEU A 133 -5.61 9.78 -5.18
C LEU A 133 -4.88 8.44 -5.07
N LEU A 134 -3.59 8.42 -5.39
CA LEU A 134 -2.71 7.30 -5.08
C LEU A 134 -1.98 7.57 -3.76
N LEU A 135 -2.13 6.68 -2.78
CA LEU A 135 -1.41 6.70 -1.51
C LEU A 135 -0.40 5.56 -1.46
N LEU A 136 0.87 5.91 -1.37
CA LEU A 136 1.98 4.95 -1.31
C LEU A 136 2.71 5.01 0.02
N THR A 137 3.12 3.86 0.53
CA THR A 137 4.21 3.77 1.50
C THR A 137 5.31 2.89 0.96
N VAL A 138 6.55 3.29 1.15
CA VAL A 138 7.73 2.59 0.64
C VAL A 138 8.88 2.65 1.62
N ALA A 139 9.78 1.68 1.55
CA ALA A 139 11.05 1.74 2.25
C ALA A 139 11.90 2.90 1.70
N ALA A 140 12.25 3.82 2.57
CA ALA A 140 13.06 5.00 2.25
C ALA A 140 14.53 4.83 2.65
N MET A 141 15.37 5.79 2.25
CA MET A 141 16.78 5.93 2.65
C MET A 141 17.63 4.68 2.33
N PRO A 142 18.22 4.61 1.12
CA PRO A 142 19.04 3.46 0.69
C PRO A 142 20.12 3.05 1.68
N GLY A 143 20.76 4.00 2.37
CA GLY A 143 21.77 3.73 3.40
C GLY A 143 21.28 2.97 4.64
N LEU A 144 19.97 2.81 4.81
CA LEU A 144 19.37 2.04 5.92
C LEU A 144 19.04 0.59 5.55
N ALA A 145 19.54 0.09 4.41
CA ALA A 145 19.32 -1.30 4.01
C ALA A 145 19.87 -2.29 5.06
N ARG A 146 19.07 -3.28 5.46
CA ARG A 146 19.37 -4.25 6.52
C ARG A 146 19.00 -5.69 6.11
N ARG A 147 19.44 -6.66 6.93
CA ARG A 147 19.06 -8.09 6.76
C ARG A 147 17.53 -8.30 6.73
N HIS A 148 16.77 -7.44 7.40
CA HIS A 148 15.30 -7.49 7.36
C HIS A 148 14.76 -7.30 5.94
N ASP A 149 15.35 -6.40 5.14
CA ASP A 149 14.93 -6.16 3.76
C ASP A 149 15.01 -7.44 2.92
N GLN A 150 16.02 -8.29 3.18
CA GLN A 150 16.16 -9.57 2.51
C GLN A 150 15.03 -10.57 2.85
N ARG A 151 14.58 -10.61 4.12
CA ARG A 151 13.48 -11.49 4.58
C ARG A 151 12.16 -11.13 3.92
N VAL A 152 11.89 -9.84 3.80
CA VAL A 152 10.69 -9.35 3.10
C VAL A 152 10.88 -9.29 1.58
N MET A 153 11.98 -9.86 1.04
CA MET A 153 12.33 -9.82 -0.38
C MET A 153 12.41 -8.39 -0.94
N GLY A 154 12.83 -7.44 -0.13
CA GLY A 154 13.11 -6.07 -0.55
C GLY A 154 14.35 -6.03 -1.45
N ALA A 155 14.27 -5.28 -2.55
CA ALA A 155 15.36 -5.12 -3.51
C ALA A 155 15.86 -3.68 -3.58
N ARG A 156 15.08 -2.73 -3.09
CA ARG A 156 15.36 -1.30 -3.25
C ARG A 156 14.75 -0.47 -2.14
N ARG A 157 15.28 0.72 -1.98
CA ARG A 157 14.74 1.79 -1.15
C ARG A 157 14.68 3.06 -1.98
N PHE A 158 13.74 3.93 -1.67
CA PHE A 158 13.44 5.07 -2.50
C PHE A 158 13.91 6.38 -1.87
N LEU A 159 14.31 7.31 -2.74
CA LEU A 159 14.47 8.73 -2.43
C LEU A 159 13.27 9.51 -2.97
N PRO A 160 12.94 10.68 -2.39
CA PRO A 160 11.78 11.47 -2.82
C PRO A 160 11.79 11.83 -4.30
N ASP A 161 12.95 12.20 -4.85
CA ASP A 161 13.06 12.60 -6.26
C ASP A 161 12.83 11.43 -7.22
N GLY A 162 13.34 10.24 -6.88
CA GLY A 162 13.04 9.03 -7.63
C GLY A 162 11.54 8.70 -7.64
N LEU A 163 10.84 8.88 -6.51
CA LEU A 163 9.39 8.70 -6.45
C LEU A 163 8.62 9.75 -7.26
N ARG A 164 9.07 11.02 -7.26
CA ARG A 164 8.46 12.07 -8.10
C ARG A 164 8.58 11.74 -9.58
N LEU A 165 9.76 11.30 -10.01
CA LEU A 165 9.99 10.90 -11.41
C LEU A 165 9.12 9.70 -11.80
N LEU A 166 9.05 8.67 -10.96
CA LEU A 166 8.18 7.50 -11.17
C LEU A 166 6.69 7.91 -11.23
N ALA A 167 6.23 8.78 -10.35
CA ALA A 167 4.86 9.26 -10.37
C ALA A 167 4.56 10.04 -11.66
N ALA A 168 5.47 10.94 -12.05
CA ALA A 168 5.34 11.74 -13.28
C ALA A 168 5.31 10.85 -14.53
N SER A 169 6.14 9.80 -14.61
CA SER A 169 6.13 8.86 -15.74
C SER A 169 4.82 8.06 -15.85
N ALA A 170 4.09 7.90 -14.74
CA ALA A 170 2.76 7.29 -14.70
C ALA A 170 1.61 8.31 -14.89
N GLY A 171 1.91 9.56 -15.27
CA GLY A 171 0.90 10.61 -15.44
C GLY A 171 0.33 11.17 -14.13
N LEU A 172 0.98 10.92 -13.00
CA LEU A 172 0.54 11.36 -11.69
C LEU A 172 1.27 12.64 -11.26
N ARG A 173 0.54 13.58 -10.68
CA ARG A 173 1.11 14.75 -10.02
C ARG A 173 1.35 14.45 -8.54
N THR A 174 2.57 14.58 -8.08
CA THR A 174 2.90 14.43 -6.67
C THR A 174 2.30 15.59 -5.87
N VAL A 175 1.47 15.27 -4.88
CA VAL A 175 0.85 16.24 -3.97
C VAL A 175 1.70 16.40 -2.71
N GLU A 176 2.18 15.31 -2.15
CA GLU A 176 2.94 15.32 -0.91
C GLU A 176 3.88 14.12 -0.86
N ILE A 177 5.10 14.32 -0.38
CA ILE A 177 6.02 13.26 0.01
C ILE A 177 6.55 13.62 1.40
N THR A 178 6.52 12.66 2.31
CA THR A 178 7.01 12.88 3.68
C THR A 178 7.68 11.62 4.22
N TYR A 179 8.72 11.81 4.99
CA TYR A 179 9.27 10.75 5.83
C TYR A 179 8.42 10.61 7.09
N TRP A 180 8.06 9.39 7.44
CA TRP A 180 7.40 9.14 8.72
C TRP A 180 8.27 8.22 9.59
N LYS A 181 8.20 8.39 10.91
CA LYS A 181 9.07 7.69 11.87
C LYS A 181 10.56 7.97 11.66
N SER A 182 10.93 9.12 11.09
CA SER A 182 12.32 9.53 10.88
C SER A 182 13.14 9.59 12.19
N TRP A 183 12.50 9.78 13.33
CA TRP A 183 13.13 9.73 14.65
C TRP A 183 13.70 8.36 15.03
N LEU A 184 13.30 7.27 14.34
CA LEU A 184 13.91 5.95 14.48
C LEU A 184 15.23 5.83 13.71
N THR A 185 15.56 6.81 12.87
CA THR A 185 16.76 6.75 12.03
C THR A 185 18.05 6.74 12.87
N PRO A 186 18.25 7.60 13.89
CA PRO A 186 19.47 7.59 14.67
C PRO A 186 19.82 6.23 15.31
N PRO A 187 18.89 5.50 15.97
CA PRO A 187 19.17 4.16 16.50
C PRO A 187 19.48 3.11 15.43
N LEU A 188 19.05 3.34 14.19
CA LEU A 188 19.29 2.42 13.07
C LEU A 188 20.66 2.62 12.40
N TRP A 189 21.38 3.70 12.73
CA TRP A 189 22.75 3.94 12.25
C TRP A 189 23.83 3.34 13.17
N LEU A 190 23.48 2.95 14.39
CA LEU A 190 24.32 2.27 15.36
C LEU A 190 24.22 0.75 15.23
#